data_dbe2d6dd22ec4af0c15c6a5eddff7995
#
_entry.id   dbe2d6dd22ec4af0c15c6a5eddff7995
#
_cell.length_a   1.000
_cell.length_b   1.000
_cell.length_c   1.000
_cell.angle_alpha   90.00
_cell.angle_beta   90.00
_cell.angle_gamma   90.00
#
_symmetry.space_group_name_H-M   'P 1'
#
loop_
_entity.id
_entity.type
_entity.pdbx_description
1 polymer ?
#
loop_
_entity_poly.entity_id
_entity_poly.type
_entity_poly.pdbx_seq_one_letter_code
_entity_poly.pdbx_strand_id
1 'polypeptide(L)'
;MFRTDEPIVNRVANSPLKTFDLEALYTEGSRIALDIAHWFEDGEILRESAFRNALKAADLEGYKGAHVALHCSSDTILPQWTYSLVTTALAPIAETVIVGDLTQLEVVLYERALATFDFSIYQDVPVILKGCSNKPVPDQAYVSAAMALKKVAKKLMYGEACSAVPL
;
A
#
# COMPACT_ATOMS: atom_id res chain seq x y z
N MET A 1 -29.59 -5.55 -51.88
CA MET A 1 -30.09 -5.06 -50.59
C MET A 1 -28.89 -4.82 -49.70
N PHE A 2 -28.34 -3.60 -49.71
CA PHE A 2 -27.11 -3.25 -49.01
C PHE A 2 -27.46 -2.98 -47.52
N ARG A 3 -26.79 -3.72 -46.61
CA ARG A 3 -26.83 -3.41 -45.19
C ARG A 3 -26.13 -2.07 -44.98
N THR A 4 -26.86 -1.09 -44.50
CA THR A 4 -26.31 0.18 -44.02
C THR A 4 -25.39 -0.13 -42.84
N ASP A 5 -24.09 0.21 -42.97
CA ASP A 5 -23.15 0.25 -41.86
C ASP A 5 -23.63 1.28 -40.83
N GLU A 6 -24.33 0.85 -39.82
CA GLU A 6 -24.55 1.67 -38.62
C GLU A 6 -23.20 1.93 -37.97
N PRO A 7 -22.85 3.16 -37.62
CA PRO A 7 -21.59 3.45 -36.93
C PRO A 7 -21.56 2.72 -35.59
N ILE A 8 -20.45 2.06 -35.30
CA ILE A 8 -20.22 1.35 -34.03
C ILE A 8 -20.22 2.41 -32.93
N VAL A 9 -21.35 2.55 -32.24
CA VAL A 9 -21.47 3.44 -31.08
C VAL A 9 -20.73 2.82 -29.90
N ASN A 10 -19.67 3.48 -29.47
CA ASN A 10 -18.96 3.07 -28.26
C ASN A 10 -19.85 3.32 -27.02
N ARG A 11 -20.64 2.31 -26.66
CA ARG A 11 -21.60 2.37 -25.54
C ARG A 11 -20.91 2.56 -24.18
N VAL A 12 -19.62 2.23 -24.07
CA VAL A 12 -18.85 2.38 -22.83
C VAL A 12 -18.49 3.86 -22.61
N ALA A 13 -18.14 4.59 -23.69
CA ALA A 13 -17.81 6.01 -23.61
C ALA A 13 -18.99 6.91 -23.20
N ASN A 14 -20.23 6.47 -23.47
CA ASN A 14 -21.46 7.20 -23.13
C ASN A 14 -22.18 6.64 -21.88
N SER A 15 -21.56 5.72 -21.17
CA SER A 15 -22.10 5.10 -19.97
C SER A 15 -21.70 5.90 -18.72
N PRO A 16 -22.56 5.98 -17.67
CA PRO A 16 -22.18 6.56 -16.37
C PRO A 16 -21.18 5.68 -15.60
N LEU A 17 -20.65 4.63 -16.24
CA LEU A 17 -19.72 3.70 -15.67
C LEU A 17 -18.41 4.40 -15.32
N LYS A 18 -17.98 4.26 -14.07
CA LYS A 18 -16.68 4.76 -13.59
C LYS A 18 -15.74 3.60 -13.28
N THR A 19 -14.46 3.81 -13.50
CA THR A 19 -13.41 2.86 -13.11
C THR A 19 -12.72 3.37 -11.84
N PHE A 20 -12.57 2.50 -10.85
CA PHE A 20 -11.71 2.71 -9.71
C PHE A 20 -10.41 1.93 -9.93
N ASP A 21 -9.30 2.65 -10.07
CA ASP A 21 -7.99 2.08 -10.32
C ASP A 21 -7.10 2.26 -9.09
N LEU A 22 -6.75 1.15 -8.43
CA LEU A 22 -5.88 1.16 -7.26
C LEU A 22 -4.45 1.63 -7.58
N GLU A 23 -3.97 1.48 -8.82
CA GLU A 23 -2.66 2.03 -9.20
C GLU A 23 -2.55 3.54 -9.00
N ALA A 24 -3.67 4.26 -9.17
CA ALA A 24 -3.71 5.70 -8.95
C ALA A 24 -3.47 6.10 -7.48
N LEU A 25 -3.59 5.15 -6.55
CA LEU A 25 -3.34 5.34 -5.13
C LEU A 25 -1.93 4.87 -4.70
N TYR A 26 -1.11 4.43 -5.65
CA TYR A 26 0.24 4.00 -5.34
C TYR A 26 1.05 5.15 -4.77
N THR A 27 1.58 4.95 -3.57
CA THR A 27 2.45 5.93 -2.91
C THR A 27 3.86 5.78 -3.46
N GLU A 28 4.40 6.80 -4.10
CA GLU A 28 5.77 6.79 -4.63
C GLU A 28 6.80 6.84 -3.49
N GLY A 29 8.05 6.46 -3.76
CA GLY A 29 9.16 6.47 -2.81
C GLY A 29 9.86 5.11 -2.72
N SER A 30 11.06 5.09 -2.15
CA SER A 30 11.84 3.88 -1.94
C SER A 30 11.25 3.01 -0.84
N ARG A 31 11.25 1.70 -1.03
CA ARG A 31 10.85 0.69 -0.02
C ARG A 31 12.10 0.03 0.51
N ILE A 32 12.35 0.11 1.80
CA ILE A 32 13.56 -0.41 2.42
C ILE A 32 13.17 -1.33 3.58
N ALA A 33 13.66 -2.57 3.54
CA ALA A 33 13.60 -3.46 4.69
C ALA A 33 14.82 -3.18 5.57
N LEU A 34 14.59 -2.90 6.85
CA LEU A 34 15.63 -2.63 7.83
C LEU A 34 15.63 -3.70 8.90
N ASP A 35 16.67 -4.49 8.91
CA ASP A 35 16.91 -5.49 9.95
C ASP A 35 17.58 -4.86 11.16
N ILE A 36 16.86 -4.80 12.29
CA ILE A 36 17.39 -4.20 13.53
C ILE A 36 18.44 -5.07 14.22
N ALA A 37 18.56 -6.34 13.85
CA ALA A 37 19.58 -7.24 14.37
C ALA A 37 21.01 -6.76 14.03
N HIS A 38 21.18 -5.93 13.00
CA HIS A 38 22.46 -5.30 12.67
C HIS A 38 23.09 -4.49 13.83
N TRP A 39 22.28 -4.05 14.80
CA TRP A 39 22.75 -3.28 15.95
C TRP A 39 22.87 -4.12 17.23
N PHE A 40 22.70 -5.45 17.12
CA PHE A 40 22.91 -6.37 18.24
C PHE A 40 24.38 -6.76 18.34
N GLU A 41 24.82 -7.12 19.54
CA GLU A 41 26.14 -7.74 19.72
C GLU A 41 26.15 -9.10 19.02
N ASP A 42 27.11 -9.31 18.13
CA ASP A 42 27.25 -10.52 17.29
C ASP A 42 25.97 -10.89 16.49
N GLY A 43 25.07 -9.91 16.29
CA GLY A 43 23.78 -10.12 15.58
C GLY A 43 22.70 -10.88 16.39
N GLU A 44 23.01 -11.28 17.63
CA GLU A 44 22.14 -12.16 18.42
C GLU A 44 21.75 -11.58 19.77
N ILE A 45 22.62 -10.77 20.40
CA ILE A 45 22.43 -10.33 21.77
C ILE A 45 22.00 -8.87 21.83
N LEU A 46 20.76 -8.63 22.26
CA LEU A 46 20.25 -7.29 22.50
C LEU A 46 20.66 -6.82 23.91
N ARG A 47 21.64 -5.93 23.99
CA ARG A 47 21.97 -5.17 25.19
C ARG A 47 21.57 -3.72 25.01
N GLU A 48 20.72 -3.20 25.87
CA GLU A 48 20.12 -1.86 25.71
C GLU A 48 21.16 -0.76 25.46
N SER A 49 22.22 -0.69 26.29
CA SER A 49 23.22 0.36 26.14
C SER A 49 24.03 0.25 24.83
N ALA A 50 24.40 -0.95 24.42
CA ALA A 50 25.10 -1.21 23.16
C ALA A 50 24.21 -0.86 21.96
N PHE A 51 22.96 -1.32 21.97
CA PHE A 51 21.98 -1.03 20.93
C PHE A 51 21.74 0.48 20.77
N ARG A 52 21.52 1.21 21.87
CA ARG A 52 21.37 2.67 21.83
C ARG A 52 22.58 3.38 21.27
N ASN A 53 23.78 2.94 21.62
CA ASN A 53 25.02 3.53 21.11
C ASN A 53 25.22 3.22 19.62
N ALA A 54 24.96 1.98 19.20
CA ALA A 54 25.04 1.57 17.79
C ALA A 54 24.04 2.36 16.91
N LEU A 55 22.78 2.47 17.34
CA LEU A 55 21.76 3.24 16.63
C LEU A 55 22.12 4.73 16.55
N LYS A 56 22.65 5.31 17.63
CA LYS A 56 23.07 6.73 17.64
C LYS A 56 24.27 6.99 16.70
N ALA A 57 25.14 6.00 16.51
CA ALA A 57 26.29 6.09 15.62
C ALA A 57 25.95 5.70 14.17
N ALA A 58 24.76 5.15 13.91
CA ALA A 58 24.36 4.69 12.60
C ALA A 58 24.18 5.85 11.62
N ASP A 59 24.61 5.66 10.38
CA ASP A 59 24.27 6.54 9.28
C ASP A 59 22.85 6.19 8.78
N LEU A 60 21.91 7.06 9.02
CA LEU A 60 20.49 6.89 8.64
C LEU A 60 20.10 7.72 7.41
N GLU A 61 21.03 8.44 6.77
CA GLU A 61 20.72 9.29 5.60
C GLU A 61 20.15 8.50 4.42
N GLY A 62 20.51 7.22 4.28
CA GLY A 62 19.95 6.34 3.25
C GLY A 62 18.45 6.08 3.35
N TYR A 63 17.81 6.42 4.48
CA TYR A 63 16.38 6.25 4.72
C TYR A 63 15.56 7.52 4.46
N LYS A 64 16.20 8.59 4.03
CA LYS A 64 15.55 9.88 3.81
C LYS A 64 14.47 9.78 2.74
N GLY A 65 13.23 10.15 3.12
CA GLY A 65 12.05 10.08 2.25
C GLY A 65 11.62 8.65 1.88
N ALA A 66 12.22 7.62 2.50
CA ALA A 66 11.88 6.24 2.24
C ALA A 66 10.71 5.76 3.10
N HIS A 67 10.04 4.71 2.61
CA HIS A 67 9.10 3.89 3.38
C HIS A 67 9.87 2.68 3.93
N VAL A 68 9.91 2.53 5.24
CA VAL A 68 10.78 1.58 5.93
C VAL A 68 9.96 0.49 6.64
N ALA A 69 10.28 -0.77 6.35
CA ALA A 69 9.78 -1.93 7.04
C ALA A 69 10.84 -2.45 8.03
N LEU A 70 10.57 -2.33 9.32
CA LEU A 70 11.45 -2.82 10.38
C LEU A 70 11.20 -4.30 10.63
N HIS A 71 12.23 -5.11 10.60
CA HIS A 71 12.16 -6.50 11.00
C HIS A 71 13.37 -6.88 11.85
N CYS A 72 13.34 -8.06 12.43
CA CYS A 72 14.46 -8.65 13.15
C CYS A 72 14.69 -10.08 12.65
N SER A 73 15.88 -10.35 12.15
CA SER A 73 16.30 -11.68 11.72
C SER A 73 16.78 -12.58 12.88
N SER A 74 17.03 -11.99 14.06
CA SER A 74 17.42 -12.74 15.25
C SER A 74 16.21 -13.33 15.96
N ASP A 75 16.35 -14.53 16.52
CA ASP A 75 15.33 -15.18 17.37
C ASP A 75 15.25 -14.60 18.80
N THR A 76 15.97 -13.53 19.07
CA THR A 76 15.97 -12.85 20.36
C THR A 76 14.59 -12.29 20.71
N ILE A 77 14.17 -12.45 21.95
CA ILE A 77 12.96 -11.82 22.46
C ILE A 77 13.17 -10.31 22.55
N LEU A 78 12.40 -9.57 21.76
CA LEU A 78 12.49 -8.12 21.67
C LEU A 78 11.58 -7.44 22.69
N PRO A 79 12.11 -6.59 23.58
CA PRO A 79 11.29 -5.66 24.34
C PRO A 79 10.58 -4.68 23.38
N GLN A 80 9.35 -4.28 23.72
CA GLN A 80 8.53 -3.39 22.87
C GLN A 80 9.20 -2.04 22.56
N TRP A 81 10.06 -1.56 23.46
CA TRP A 81 10.78 -0.31 23.24
C TRP A 81 11.77 -0.37 22.06
N THR A 82 12.21 -1.55 21.63
CA THR A 82 13.25 -1.71 20.60
C THR A 82 12.84 -1.08 19.26
N TYR A 83 11.68 -1.50 18.71
CA TYR A 83 11.16 -0.91 17.48
C TYR A 83 10.77 0.55 17.66
N SER A 84 10.22 0.93 18.82
CA SER A 84 9.87 2.31 19.12
C SER A 84 11.09 3.22 19.11
N LEU A 85 12.22 2.75 19.65
CA LEU A 85 13.48 3.52 19.65
C LEU A 85 14.01 3.74 18.23
N VAL A 86 14.03 2.69 17.40
CA VAL A 86 14.42 2.82 15.98
C VAL A 86 13.48 3.75 15.23
N THR A 87 12.17 3.61 15.45
CA THR A 87 11.18 4.51 14.84
C THR A 87 11.43 5.96 15.20
N THR A 88 11.76 6.28 16.46
CA THR A 88 12.05 7.67 16.85
C THR A 88 13.30 8.24 16.19
N ALA A 89 14.29 7.40 15.88
CA ALA A 89 15.48 7.80 15.16
C ALA A 89 15.19 8.05 13.66
N LEU A 90 14.28 7.28 13.06
CA LEU A 90 13.90 7.40 11.65
C LEU A 90 12.82 8.47 11.40
N ALA A 91 12.00 8.80 12.39
CA ALA A 91 10.85 9.70 12.23
C ALA A 91 11.18 11.09 11.64
N PRO A 92 12.36 11.69 11.86
CA PRO A 92 12.72 12.97 11.24
C PRO A 92 13.05 12.88 9.75
N ILE A 93 13.33 11.69 9.23
CA ILE A 93 13.91 11.49 7.89
C ILE A 93 13.11 10.56 6.99
N ALA A 94 12.55 9.48 7.52
CA ALA A 94 11.74 8.53 6.76
C ALA A 94 10.29 9.04 6.62
N GLU A 95 9.66 8.71 5.49
CA GLU A 95 8.26 9.07 5.23
C GLU A 95 7.28 8.15 5.98
N THR A 96 7.62 6.88 6.05
CA THR A 96 6.81 5.87 6.74
C THR A 96 7.71 4.86 7.42
N VAL A 97 7.35 4.46 8.64
CA VAL A 97 8.01 3.35 9.34
C VAL A 97 6.91 2.40 9.83
N ILE A 98 7.08 1.11 9.55
CA ILE A 98 6.21 0.04 10.04
C ILE A 98 7.04 -1.10 10.61
N VAL A 99 6.43 -1.99 11.38
CA VAL A 99 7.02 -3.30 11.73
C VAL A 99 6.45 -4.36 10.82
N GLY A 100 7.32 -5.09 10.14
CA GLY A 100 6.95 -6.15 9.21
C GLY A 100 7.87 -6.25 8.02
N ASP A 101 7.40 -6.89 6.96
CA ASP A 101 8.09 -7.01 5.68
C ASP A 101 7.61 -5.96 4.64
N LEU A 102 8.19 -6.01 3.45
CA LEU A 102 7.82 -5.10 2.36
C LEU A 102 6.38 -5.34 1.86
N THR A 103 5.83 -6.54 1.98
CA THR A 103 4.44 -6.83 1.61
C THR A 103 3.47 -6.16 2.57
N GLN A 104 3.77 -6.24 3.87
CA GLN A 104 3.00 -5.54 4.91
C GLN A 104 3.12 -4.03 4.78
N LEU A 105 4.28 -3.53 4.36
CA LEU A 105 4.47 -2.10 4.07
C LEU A 105 3.52 -1.64 2.95
N GLU A 106 3.43 -2.37 1.83
CA GLU A 106 2.48 -2.01 0.76
C GLU A 106 1.04 -2.02 1.26
N VAL A 107 0.64 -3.00 2.08
CA VAL A 107 -0.70 -3.01 2.69
C VAL A 107 -0.95 -1.73 3.47
N VAL A 108 -0.03 -1.32 4.34
CA VAL A 108 -0.20 -0.11 5.15
C VAL A 108 -0.26 1.16 4.29
N LEU A 109 0.55 1.26 3.25
CA LEU A 109 0.54 2.42 2.34
C LEU A 109 -0.80 2.53 1.62
N TYR A 110 -1.34 1.44 1.07
CA TYR A 110 -2.65 1.43 0.42
C TYR A 110 -3.80 1.69 1.40
N GLU A 111 -3.78 1.13 2.61
CA GLU A 111 -4.80 1.40 3.63
C GLU A 111 -4.84 2.89 4.01
N ARG A 112 -3.69 3.53 4.15
CA ARG A 112 -3.61 4.99 4.41
C ARG A 112 -4.16 5.81 3.26
N ALA A 113 -3.82 5.47 2.02
CA ALA A 113 -4.33 6.15 0.83
C ALA A 113 -5.86 5.98 0.70
N LEU A 114 -6.37 4.77 0.90
CA LEU A 114 -7.81 4.48 0.88
C LEU A 114 -8.58 5.19 2.01
N ALA A 115 -7.99 5.31 3.20
CA ALA A 115 -8.61 5.98 4.34
C ALA A 115 -8.87 7.47 4.10
N THR A 116 -8.07 8.11 3.25
CA THR A 116 -8.19 9.54 2.92
C THR A 116 -8.89 9.80 1.58
N PHE A 117 -9.21 8.73 0.83
CA PHE A 117 -9.83 8.86 -0.48
C PHE A 117 -11.30 9.23 -0.37
N ASP A 118 -11.73 10.20 -1.19
CA ASP A 118 -13.14 10.61 -1.27
C ASP A 118 -13.94 9.70 -2.21
N PHE A 119 -14.65 8.74 -1.64
CA PHE A 119 -15.52 7.81 -2.39
C PHE A 119 -16.84 8.44 -2.85
N SER A 120 -17.19 9.66 -2.43
CA SER A 120 -18.46 10.31 -2.80
C SER A 120 -18.60 10.50 -4.31
N ILE A 121 -17.49 10.60 -5.03
CA ILE A 121 -17.47 10.70 -6.51
C ILE A 121 -18.05 9.46 -7.20
N TYR A 122 -18.19 8.34 -6.49
CA TYR A 122 -18.77 7.07 -6.97
C TYR A 122 -20.21 6.85 -6.51
N GLN A 123 -20.81 7.86 -5.84
CA GLN A 123 -22.17 7.74 -5.30
C GLN A 123 -23.19 7.48 -6.41
N ASP A 124 -23.98 6.43 -6.23
CA ASP A 124 -25.11 6.02 -7.08
C ASP A 124 -24.77 5.76 -8.57
N VAL A 125 -23.49 5.54 -8.91
CA VAL A 125 -23.04 5.18 -10.25
C VAL A 125 -22.56 3.73 -10.31
N PRO A 126 -22.60 3.06 -11.48
CA PRO A 126 -21.93 1.78 -11.65
C PRO A 126 -20.41 1.97 -11.63
N VAL A 127 -19.70 1.07 -10.93
CA VAL A 127 -18.25 1.15 -10.75
C VAL A 127 -17.61 -0.18 -11.13
N ILE A 128 -16.49 -0.12 -11.85
CA ILE A 128 -15.56 -1.23 -12.03
C ILE A 128 -14.35 -1.01 -11.15
N LEU A 129 -14.09 -1.92 -10.22
CA LEU A 129 -12.82 -2.05 -9.55
C LEU A 129 -11.85 -2.74 -10.52
N LYS A 130 -10.84 -2.00 -10.99
CA LYS A 130 -9.88 -2.50 -11.99
C LYS A 130 -9.05 -3.65 -11.44
N GLY A 131 -8.97 -4.75 -12.18
CA GLY A 131 -8.35 -5.99 -11.75
C GLY A 131 -6.87 -6.15 -12.13
N CYS A 132 -6.39 -5.40 -13.14
CA CYS A 132 -5.00 -5.48 -13.59
C CYS A 132 -4.20 -4.31 -13.05
N SER A 133 -2.96 -4.59 -12.62
CA SER A 133 -2.06 -3.58 -12.10
C SER A 133 -0.62 -3.84 -12.54
N ASN A 134 0.10 -2.76 -12.88
CA ASN A 134 1.55 -2.76 -13.10
C ASN A 134 2.31 -2.37 -11.83
N LYS A 135 1.59 -1.95 -10.78
CA LYS A 135 2.12 -1.63 -9.45
C LYS A 135 1.89 -2.80 -8.49
N PRO A 136 2.66 -2.93 -7.42
CA PRO A 136 2.48 -3.99 -6.41
C PRO A 136 1.27 -3.72 -5.52
N VAL A 137 0.05 -3.88 -6.06
CA VAL A 137 -1.20 -3.72 -5.32
C VAL A 137 -1.47 -4.98 -4.51
N PRO A 138 -1.47 -4.92 -3.16
CA PRO A 138 -1.74 -6.09 -2.34
C PRO A 138 -3.23 -6.48 -2.38
N ASP A 139 -3.52 -7.77 -2.20
CA ASP A 139 -4.91 -8.29 -2.18
C ASP A 139 -5.79 -7.56 -1.15
N GLN A 140 -5.20 -7.18 -0.01
CA GLN A 140 -5.91 -6.41 1.03
C GLN A 140 -6.45 -5.08 0.51
N ALA A 141 -5.74 -4.40 -0.39
CA ALA A 141 -6.22 -3.13 -0.98
C ALA A 141 -7.48 -3.33 -1.82
N TYR A 142 -7.58 -4.44 -2.55
CA TYR A 142 -8.80 -4.79 -3.28
C TYR A 142 -9.98 -5.06 -2.35
N VAL A 143 -9.74 -5.75 -1.24
CA VAL A 143 -10.77 -6.02 -0.21
C VAL A 143 -11.27 -4.71 0.38
N SER A 144 -10.37 -3.84 0.82
CA SER A 144 -10.72 -2.55 1.43
C SER A 144 -11.43 -1.61 0.46
N ALA A 145 -10.95 -1.54 -0.80
CA ALA A 145 -11.61 -0.76 -1.85
C ALA A 145 -13.01 -1.29 -2.17
N ALA A 146 -13.18 -2.62 -2.28
CA ALA A 146 -14.49 -3.23 -2.53
C ALA A 146 -15.47 -2.93 -1.39
N MET A 147 -15.03 -3.01 -0.13
CA MET A 147 -15.86 -2.65 1.03
C MET A 147 -16.31 -1.19 1.01
N ALA A 148 -15.40 -0.27 0.64
CA ALA A 148 -15.71 1.16 0.58
C ALA A 148 -16.66 1.47 -0.60
N LEU A 149 -16.35 0.97 -1.80
CA LEU A 149 -17.15 1.18 -3.01
C LEU A 149 -18.55 0.58 -2.90
N LYS A 150 -18.70 -0.59 -2.25
CA LYS A 150 -20.02 -1.24 -2.07
C LYS A 150 -21.02 -0.39 -1.29
N LYS A 151 -20.52 0.52 -0.44
CA LYS A 151 -21.37 1.43 0.35
C LYS A 151 -21.98 2.58 -0.47
N VAL A 152 -21.34 2.95 -1.57
CA VAL A 152 -21.68 4.16 -2.35
C VAL A 152 -22.11 3.83 -3.77
N ALA A 153 -21.51 2.83 -4.42
CA ALA A 153 -21.77 2.49 -5.80
C ALA A 153 -23.17 1.87 -6.00
N LYS A 154 -23.85 2.26 -7.07
CA LYS A 154 -25.12 1.64 -7.51
C LYS A 154 -24.94 0.17 -7.89
N LYS A 155 -23.82 -0.15 -8.53
CA LYS A 155 -23.41 -1.50 -8.93
C LYS A 155 -21.90 -1.57 -8.89
N LEU A 156 -21.34 -2.62 -8.29
CA LEU A 156 -19.91 -2.87 -8.24
C LEU A 156 -19.56 -4.10 -9.08
N MET A 157 -18.50 -3.99 -9.86
CA MET A 157 -17.96 -5.05 -10.72
C MET A 157 -16.45 -5.09 -10.56
N TYR A 158 -15.83 -6.21 -10.88
CA TYR A 158 -14.37 -6.39 -10.86
C TYR A 158 -13.87 -6.80 -12.24
N GLY A 159 -12.74 -6.25 -12.68
CA GLY A 159 -12.07 -6.61 -13.92
C GLY A 159 -11.92 -5.43 -14.88
N GLU A 160 -11.95 -5.73 -16.16
CA GLU A 160 -11.91 -4.74 -17.24
C GLU A 160 -13.32 -4.53 -17.82
N ALA A 161 -13.56 -3.35 -18.43
CA ALA A 161 -14.90 -2.99 -18.92
C ALA A 161 -15.54 -4.01 -19.89
N CYS A 162 -14.71 -4.75 -20.63
CA CYS A 162 -15.16 -5.78 -21.58
C CYS A 162 -15.38 -7.15 -20.95
N SER A 163 -14.87 -7.42 -19.74
CA SER A 163 -14.87 -8.73 -19.07
C SER A 163 -15.16 -8.65 -17.57
N ALA A 164 -15.81 -7.58 -17.11
CA ALA A 164 -16.08 -7.37 -15.69
C ALA A 164 -17.08 -8.39 -15.13
N VAL A 165 -16.78 -8.90 -13.94
CA VAL A 165 -17.67 -9.78 -13.17
C VAL A 165 -18.36 -8.99 -12.05
N PRO A 166 -19.67 -9.24 -11.77
CA PRO A 166 -20.36 -8.61 -10.64
C PRO A 166 -19.76 -9.02 -9.29
N LEU A 167 -19.70 -8.05 -8.34
CA LEU A 167 -19.36 -8.25 -6.93
C LEU A 167 -20.58 -8.08 -6.03
#